data_0623ef63df7e513df1e4339c3fca586f
#
_entry.id   0623ef63df7e513df1e4339c3fca586f
#
_cell.length_a   1.000
_cell.length_b   1.000
_cell.length_c   1.000
_cell.angle_alpha   90.00
_cell.angle_beta   90.00
_cell.angle_gamma   90.00
#
_symmetry.space_group_name_H-M   'P 1'
#
loop_
_entity.id
_entity.type
_entity.pdbx_description
1 polymer ?
#
loop_
_entity_poly.entity_id
_entity_poly.type
_entity_poly.pdbx_seq_one_letter_code
_entity_poly.pdbx_strand_id
1 'polypeptide(L)' 'TLSLDIGAGSAPVSHLAILGAGKYGLENVANLALVPPSGATIIVGAPKHQGASGGPSRVMALV' A
#
# COMPACT_ATOMS: atom_id res chain seq x y z
N THR A 1 -5.82 -3.27 -6.45
CA THR A 1 -4.48 -3.86 -6.54
C THR A 1 -4.42 -5.22 -5.89
N LEU A 2 -3.36 -5.94 -6.16
CA LEU A 2 -3.03 -7.16 -5.45
C LEU A 2 -2.18 -6.84 -4.22
N SER A 3 -1.88 -7.87 -3.43
CA SER A 3 -0.88 -7.80 -2.38
C SER A 3 0.51 -7.58 -3.00
N LEU A 4 1.44 -7.03 -2.22
CA LEU A 4 2.83 -6.82 -2.67
C LEU A 4 3.55 -8.14 -2.93
N ASP A 5 3.26 -9.17 -2.16
CA ASP A 5 3.86 -10.51 -2.29
C ASP A 5 2.79 -11.58 -2.31
N ILE A 6 3.16 -12.78 -2.77
CA ILE A 6 2.23 -13.90 -2.91
C ILE A 6 1.67 -14.35 -1.56
N GLY A 7 2.49 -14.38 -0.53
CA GLY A 7 2.06 -14.69 0.84
C GLY A 7 1.95 -16.18 1.17
N ALA A 8 1.81 -17.05 0.20
CA ALA A 8 1.57 -18.48 0.43
C ALA A 8 2.87 -19.26 0.64
N GLY A 9 3.58 -19.03 1.75
CA GLY A 9 4.83 -19.70 2.08
C GLY A 9 6.06 -19.18 1.36
N SER A 10 5.92 -18.18 0.49
CA SER A 10 7.04 -17.56 -0.20
C SER A 10 7.67 -16.46 0.66
N ALA A 11 8.96 -16.17 0.43
CA ALA A 11 9.63 -15.08 1.10
C ALA A 11 9.01 -13.74 0.67
N PRO A 12 8.78 -12.78 1.59
CA PRO A 12 8.15 -11.49 1.27
C PRO A 12 9.17 -10.53 0.63
N VAL A 13 9.59 -10.83 -0.59
CA VAL A 13 10.67 -10.12 -1.28
C VAL A 13 10.35 -8.64 -1.51
N SER A 14 9.12 -8.36 -1.98
CA SER A 14 8.71 -6.97 -2.23
C SER A 14 8.56 -6.17 -0.94
N HIS A 15 8.01 -6.77 0.10
CA HIS A 15 7.94 -6.13 1.42
C HIS A 15 9.34 -5.78 1.94
N LEU A 16 10.28 -6.72 1.86
CA LEU A 16 11.64 -6.49 2.33
C LEU A 16 12.32 -5.36 1.56
N ALA A 17 12.14 -5.31 0.24
CA ALA A 17 12.75 -4.28 -0.59
C ALA A 17 12.17 -2.90 -0.31
N ILE A 18 10.85 -2.76 -0.29
CA ILE A 18 10.18 -1.46 -0.14
C ILE A 18 10.30 -0.93 1.28
N LEU A 19 9.97 -1.74 2.27
CA LEU A 19 10.02 -1.32 3.67
C LEU A 19 11.46 -1.11 4.15
N GLY A 20 12.39 -1.94 3.67
CA GLY A 20 13.82 -1.79 3.95
C GLY A 20 14.40 -0.50 3.38
N ALA A 21 13.80 0.05 2.32
CA ALA A 21 14.18 1.33 1.73
C ALA A 21 13.51 2.54 2.41
N GLY A 22 12.78 2.32 3.52
CA GLY A 22 12.09 3.38 4.24
C GLY A 22 10.81 3.86 3.56
N LYS A 23 10.24 3.04 2.67
CA LYS A 23 9.00 3.36 1.95
C LYS A 23 7.87 2.47 2.46
N TYR A 24 6.65 2.76 2.02
CA TYR A 24 5.49 1.94 2.38
C TYR A 24 4.78 1.46 1.12
N GLY A 25 3.90 0.47 1.28
CA GLY A 25 3.08 -0.05 0.19
C GLY A 25 1.61 -0.01 0.57
N LEU A 26 0.76 0.16 -0.45
CA LEU A 26 -0.68 0.04 -0.33
C LEU A 26 -1.13 -1.22 -1.06
N GLU A 27 -1.84 -2.09 -0.37
CA GLU A 27 -2.29 -3.37 -0.90
C GLU A 27 -3.81 -3.40 -1.04
N ASN A 28 -4.29 -4.20 -1.99
CA ASN A 28 -5.71 -4.48 -2.19
C ASN A 28 -6.55 -3.21 -2.39
N VAL A 29 -6.01 -2.23 -3.10
CA VAL A 29 -6.69 -0.98 -3.41
C VAL A 29 -7.64 -1.20 -4.59
N ALA A 30 -8.87 -0.72 -4.47
CA ALA A 30 -9.89 -0.78 -5.51
C ALA A 30 -9.91 0.50 -6.36
N ASN A 31 -10.56 0.41 -7.52
CA ASN A 31 -10.86 1.55 -8.38
C ASN A 31 -9.66 2.31 -8.95
N LEU A 32 -8.50 1.68 -9.04
CA LEU A 32 -7.32 2.34 -9.60
C LEU A 32 -7.48 2.74 -11.06
N ALA A 33 -8.34 2.05 -11.81
CA ALA A 33 -8.61 2.39 -13.21
C ALA A 33 -9.25 3.78 -13.39
N LEU A 34 -9.84 4.32 -12.33
CA LEU A 34 -10.46 5.65 -12.34
C LEU A 34 -9.48 6.79 -12.05
N VAL A 35 -8.23 6.45 -11.73
CA VAL A 35 -7.20 7.42 -11.36
C VAL A 35 -6.14 7.45 -12.46
N PRO A 36 -5.68 8.65 -12.88
CA PRO A 36 -4.61 8.73 -13.88
C PRO A 36 -3.32 8.11 -13.34
N PRO A 37 -2.43 7.61 -14.23
CA PRO A 37 -1.18 6.95 -13.80
C PRO A 37 -0.20 7.89 -13.11
N SER A 38 -0.36 9.20 -13.27
CA SER A 38 0.48 10.21 -12.63
C SER A 38 -0.30 11.51 -12.44
N GLY A 39 0.20 12.39 -11.58
CA GLY A 39 -0.36 13.72 -11.35
C GLY A 39 -1.48 13.78 -10.30
N ALA A 40 -1.97 12.67 -9.80
CA ALA A 40 -2.96 12.66 -8.74
C ALA A 40 -2.31 12.86 -7.37
N THR A 41 -3.06 13.43 -6.44
CA THR A 41 -2.66 13.50 -5.03
C THR A 41 -3.36 12.38 -4.28
N ILE A 42 -2.60 11.56 -3.58
CA ILE A 42 -3.14 10.46 -2.80
C ILE A 42 -3.16 10.83 -1.32
N ILE A 43 -4.29 10.59 -0.68
CA ILE A 43 -4.46 10.77 0.76
C ILE A 43 -4.65 9.39 1.37
N VAL A 44 -3.76 9.03 2.29
CA VAL A 44 -3.80 7.74 2.97
C VAL A 44 -4.21 7.96 4.41
N GLY A 45 -5.45 7.63 4.74
CA GLY A 45 -5.97 7.73 6.11
C GLY A 45 -5.78 6.42 6.85
N ALA A 46 -4.72 6.32 7.63
CA ALA A 46 -4.41 5.14 8.40
C ALA A 46 -4.42 5.45 9.89
N PRO A 47 -4.92 4.53 10.74
CA PRO A 47 -4.81 4.70 12.19
C PRO A 47 -3.37 4.49 12.64
N LYS A 48 -2.98 5.21 13.70
CA LYS A 48 -1.64 5.09 14.29
C LYS A 48 -1.60 3.97 15.32
N HIS A 49 -1.43 2.76 14.87
CA HIS A 49 -1.27 1.61 15.76
C HIS A 49 0.17 1.51 16.24
N GLN A 50 0.36 1.43 17.53
CA GLN A 50 1.70 1.20 18.11
C GLN A 50 2.08 -0.27 17.94
N GLY A 51 3.28 -0.52 17.40
CA GLY A 51 3.84 -1.87 17.31
C GLY A 51 3.22 -2.75 16.22
N ALA A 52 2.35 -2.19 15.38
CA ALA A 52 1.74 -2.94 14.28
C ALA A 52 2.63 -2.94 13.05
N SER A 53 2.57 -4.02 12.27
CA SER A 53 3.27 -4.12 10.98
C SER A 53 2.48 -3.49 9.84
N GLY A 54 1.19 -3.25 10.04
CA GLY A 54 0.31 -2.64 9.06
C GLY A 54 -1.09 -2.49 9.62
N GLY A 55 -2.02 -1.99 8.83
CA GLY A 55 -3.40 -1.82 9.25
C GLY A 55 -4.30 -1.39 8.10
N PRO A 56 -5.62 -1.42 8.31
CA PRO A 56 -6.57 -0.97 7.31
C PRO A 56 -6.43 0.53 7.07
N SER A 57 -6.66 0.95 5.83
CA SER A 57 -6.52 2.35 5.43
C SER A 57 -7.66 2.78 4.53
N ARG A 58 -8.06 4.02 4.64
CA ARG A 58 -8.92 4.68 3.67
C ARG A 58 -8.05 5.46 2.70
N VAL A 59 -8.07 5.10 1.44
CA VAL A 59 -7.26 5.77 0.41
C VAL A 59 -8.17 6.60 -0.48
N MET A 60 -7.82 7.86 -0.69
CA MET A 60 -8.55 8.79 -1.55
C MET A 60 -7.58 9.41 -2.54
N ALA A 61 -8.06 9.72 -3.72
CA ALA A 61 -7.28 10.41 -4.75
C ALA A 61 -7.97 11.70 -5.17
N LEU A 62 -7.21 12.77 -5.21
CA LEU A 62 -7.61 14.03 -5.83
C LEU A 62 -7.08 14.06 -7.25
N VAL A 63 -7.97 14.09 -8.19
CA VAL A 63 -7.63 13.98 -9.62
C VAL A 63 -7.84 15.29 -10.37
#